data_e3e11e5084180f056aae3322ac6edee6
#
_entry.id   e3e11e5084180f056aae3322ac6edee6
#
_cell.length_a   1.000
_cell.length_b   1.000
_cell.length_c   1.000
_cell.angle_alpha   90.00
_cell.angle_beta   90.00
_cell.angle_gamma   90.00
#
_symmetry.space_group_name_H-M   'P 1'
#
loop_
_entity.id
_entity.type
_entity.pdbx_description
1 polymer ?
#
loop_
_entity_poly.entity_id
_entity_poly.type
_entity_poly.pdbx_seq_one_letter_code
_entity_poly.pdbx_strand_id
1 'polypeptide(L)'
;MLGADTNILVRLIVRDDDPQCRMIEELMVSERLFVSLSVILETEWVLRSSYRQSRIEIAAALTELTAVESLIFEARGDLLWALDRYAAGADMGDMIHLISNRDMPAFVTLDRKLSAQAGPDTPLPIRTLA
;
A
#
# COMPACT_ATOMS: atom_id res chain seq x y z
N MET A 1 2.58 12.16 -16.36
CA MET A 1 2.37 11.13 -15.31
C MET A 1 1.21 10.25 -15.70
N LEU A 2 1.37 8.94 -15.57
CA LEU A 2 0.35 7.95 -15.93
C LEU A 2 -0.04 7.15 -14.70
N GLY A 3 -1.31 6.73 -14.59
CA GLY A 3 -1.74 5.82 -13.54
C GLY A 3 -1.24 4.41 -13.81
N ALA A 4 -0.75 3.74 -12.76
CA ALA A 4 -0.26 2.36 -12.85
C ALA A 4 -1.30 1.38 -12.35
N ASP A 5 -1.46 0.28 -13.07
CA ASP A 5 -2.28 -0.85 -12.66
C ASP A 5 -1.50 -1.77 -11.69
N THR A 6 -2.23 -2.60 -10.98
CA THR A 6 -1.68 -3.57 -10.02
C THR A 6 -0.61 -4.45 -10.64
N ASN A 7 -0.82 -4.95 -11.85
CA ASN A 7 0.15 -5.82 -12.52
C ASN A 7 1.50 -5.13 -12.78
N ILE A 8 1.52 -3.81 -12.93
CA ILE A 8 2.77 -3.06 -13.05
C ILE A 8 3.62 -3.24 -11.80
N LEU A 9 3.01 -3.05 -10.62
CA LEU A 9 3.71 -3.23 -9.35
C LEU A 9 4.12 -4.68 -9.12
N VAL A 10 3.22 -5.61 -9.40
CA VAL A 10 3.50 -7.04 -9.21
C VAL A 10 4.70 -7.47 -10.06
N ARG A 11 4.77 -7.02 -11.33
CA ARG A 11 5.92 -7.34 -12.19
C ARG A 11 7.22 -6.75 -11.68
N LEU A 12 7.18 -5.53 -11.17
CA LEU A 12 8.37 -4.88 -10.61
C LEU A 12 8.86 -5.58 -9.33
N ILE A 13 7.94 -6.14 -8.54
CA ILE A 13 8.28 -6.82 -7.28
C ILE A 13 8.73 -8.25 -7.54
N VAL A 14 7.94 -9.03 -8.26
CA VAL A 14 8.16 -10.47 -8.44
C VAL A 14 9.23 -10.76 -9.49
N ARG A 15 9.26 -9.97 -10.57
CA ARG A 15 10.25 -10.07 -11.66
C ARG A 15 10.34 -11.45 -12.31
N ASP A 16 9.19 -12.11 -12.45
CA ASP A 16 9.08 -13.43 -13.08
C ASP A 16 8.82 -13.35 -14.59
N ASP A 17 8.78 -12.16 -15.18
CA ASP A 17 8.55 -11.92 -16.60
C ASP A 17 9.50 -10.83 -17.08
N ASP A 18 10.68 -11.22 -17.58
CA ASP A 18 11.71 -10.27 -18.00
C ASP A 18 11.26 -9.33 -19.14
N PRO A 19 10.55 -9.78 -20.19
CA PRO A 19 10.06 -8.85 -21.22
C PRO A 19 9.11 -7.79 -20.66
N GLN A 20 8.19 -8.16 -19.78
CA GLN A 20 7.28 -7.20 -19.18
C GLN A 20 8.01 -6.22 -18.25
N CYS A 21 8.92 -6.72 -17.44
CA CYS A 21 9.75 -5.84 -16.58
C CYS A 21 10.51 -4.80 -17.40
N ARG A 22 11.09 -5.21 -18.51
CA ARG A 22 11.82 -4.28 -19.41
C ARG A 22 10.90 -3.24 -20.01
N MET A 23 9.71 -3.63 -20.45
CA MET A 23 8.72 -2.69 -20.99
C MET A 23 8.36 -1.62 -19.96
N ILE A 24 8.14 -2.03 -18.70
CA ILE A 24 7.81 -1.12 -17.60
C ILE A 24 8.99 -0.20 -17.30
N GLU A 25 10.19 -0.73 -17.20
CA GLU A 25 11.39 0.04 -16.91
C GLU A 25 11.70 1.07 -18.02
N GLU A 26 11.50 0.70 -19.28
CA GLU A 26 11.63 1.62 -20.41
C GLU A 26 10.62 2.77 -20.31
N LEU A 27 9.37 2.47 -19.97
CA LEU A 27 8.36 3.50 -19.76
C LEU A 27 8.75 4.45 -18.63
N MET A 28 9.29 3.91 -17.54
CA MET A 28 9.70 4.70 -16.37
C MET A 28 10.88 5.64 -16.64
N VAL A 29 11.61 5.46 -17.73
CA VAL A 29 12.69 6.40 -18.13
C VAL A 29 12.09 7.75 -18.54
N SER A 30 10.92 7.75 -19.21
CA SER A 30 10.31 8.97 -19.75
C SER A 30 9.05 9.42 -19.02
N GLU A 31 8.44 8.54 -18.22
CA GLU A 31 7.17 8.81 -17.52
C GLU A 31 7.26 8.50 -16.05
N ARG A 32 6.57 9.30 -15.24
CA ARG A 32 6.28 8.95 -13.85
C ARG A 32 4.98 8.16 -13.79
N LEU A 33 4.91 7.19 -12.90
CA LEU A 33 3.74 6.36 -12.69
C LEU A 33 3.11 6.69 -11.34
N PHE A 34 1.82 6.99 -11.35
CA PHE A 34 1.05 7.23 -10.13
C PHE A 34 0.45 5.92 -9.63
N VAL A 35 0.62 5.65 -8.34
CA VAL A 35 0.12 4.46 -7.66
C VAL A 35 -0.92 4.87 -6.62
N SER A 36 -2.16 4.49 -6.85
CA SER A 36 -3.25 4.78 -5.91
C SER A 36 -3.27 3.80 -4.74
N LEU A 37 -3.95 4.19 -3.66
CA LEU A 37 -4.13 3.30 -2.50
C LEU A 37 -4.91 2.04 -2.85
N SER A 38 -5.85 2.12 -3.79
CA SER A 38 -6.60 0.94 -4.25
C SER A 38 -5.68 -0.07 -4.94
N VAL A 39 -4.69 0.40 -5.68
CA VAL A 39 -3.67 -0.46 -6.32
C VAL A 39 -2.76 -1.09 -5.27
N ILE A 40 -2.40 -0.36 -4.23
CA ILE A 40 -1.64 -0.92 -3.10
C ILE A 40 -2.40 -2.06 -2.43
N LEU A 41 -3.70 -1.85 -2.18
CA LEU A 41 -4.54 -2.86 -1.55
C LEU A 41 -4.59 -4.14 -2.39
N GLU A 42 -4.83 -4.01 -3.69
CA GLU A 42 -4.87 -5.16 -4.59
C GLU A 42 -3.50 -5.84 -4.73
N THR A 43 -2.43 -5.06 -4.78
CA THR A 43 -1.06 -5.59 -4.86
C THR A 43 -0.75 -6.46 -3.63
N GLU A 44 -1.08 -6.00 -2.43
CA GLU A 44 -0.92 -6.80 -1.21
C GLU A 44 -1.67 -8.12 -1.34
N TRP A 45 -2.93 -8.07 -1.75
CA TRP A 45 -3.75 -9.27 -1.89
C TRP A 45 -3.15 -10.26 -2.91
N VAL A 46 -2.68 -9.77 -4.06
CA VAL A 46 -2.08 -10.63 -5.10
C VAL A 46 -0.78 -11.26 -4.59
N LEU A 47 0.10 -10.48 -3.98
CA LEU A 47 1.36 -11.00 -3.46
C LEU A 47 1.14 -12.05 -2.38
N ARG A 48 0.16 -11.86 -1.53
CA ARG A 48 -0.17 -12.79 -0.45
C ARG A 48 -0.89 -14.04 -0.98
N SER A 49 -1.91 -13.87 -1.82
CA SER A 49 -2.77 -14.99 -2.25
C SER A 49 -2.19 -15.78 -3.42
N SER A 50 -1.56 -15.13 -4.39
CA SER A 50 -1.05 -15.78 -5.60
C SER A 50 0.43 -16.15 -5.50
N TYR A 51 1.24 -15.32 -4.85
CA TYR A 51 2.68 -15.56 -4.71
C TYR A 51 3.08 -16.02 -3.32
N ARG A 52 2.14 -16.11 -2.40
CA ARG A 52 2.33 -16.63 -1.04
C ARG A 52 3.46 -15.93 -0.28
N GLN A 53 3.67 -14.68 -0.55
CA GLN A 53 4.63 -13.87 0.19
C GLN A 53 4.14 -13.61 1.60
N SER A 54 5.07 -13.53 2.52
CA SER A 54 4.78 -13.19 3.91
C SER A 54 4.49 -11.71 4.07
N ARG A 55 3.86 -11.35 5.17
CA ARG A 55 3.59 -9.96 5.55
C ARG A 55 4.86 -9.11 5.55
N ILE A 56 5.94 -9.65 6.11
CA ILE A 56 7.24 -8.96 6.16
C ILE A 56 7.81 -8.73 4.75
N GLU A 57 7.73 -9.75 3.89
CA GLU A 57 8.21 -9.64 2.51
C GLU A 57 7.41 -8.60 1.73
N ILE A 58 6.09 -8.60 1.87
CA ILE A 58 5.22 -7.65 1.19
C ILE A 58 5.49 -6.22 1.67
N ALA A 59 5.57 -6.02 2.99
CA ALA A 59 5.86 -4.71 3.57
C ALA A 59 7.21 -4.16 3.08
N ALA A 60 8.24 -5.01 3.06
CA ALA A 60 9.57 -4.62 2.58
C ALA A 60 9.54 -4.24 1.10
N ALA A 61 8.90 -5.05 0.26
CA ALA A 61 8.83 -4.80 -1.17
C ALA A 61 8.09 -3.48 -1.49
N LEU A 62 6.94 -3.24 -0.87
CA LEU A 62 6.18 -2.01 -1.08
C LEU A 62 6.94 -0.79 -0.54
N THR A 63 7.60 -0.91 0.60
CA THR A 63 8.41 0.17 1.16
C THR A 63 9.56 0.54 0.21
N GLU A 64 10.25 -0.44 -0.36
CA GLU A 64 11.30 -0.20 -1.36
C GLU A 64 10.76 0.56 -2.57
N LEU A 65 9.59 0.19 -3.08
CA LEU A 65 8.99 0.88 -4.22
C LEU A 65 8.68 2.35 -3.92
N THR A 66 8.33 2.70 -2.69
CA THR A 66 8.06 4.10 -2.33
C THR A 66 9.29 5.00 -2.46
N ALA A 67 10.48 4.42 -2.50
CA ALA A 67 11.73 5.16 -2.66
C ALA A 67 12.15 5.33 -4.14
N VAL A 68 11.43 4.70 -5.08
CA VAL A 68 11.74 4.80 -6.51
C VAL A 68 11.22 6.14 -7.05
N GLU A 69 12.12 6.94 -7.63
CA GLU A 69 11.81 8.31 -8.05
C GLU A 69 10.69 8.38 -9.09
N SER A 70 10.63 7.42 -9.99
CA SER A 70 9.63 7.39 -11.06
C SER A 70 8.26 6.92 -10.61
N LEU A 71 8.11 6.45 -9.37
CA LEU A 71 6.84 6.00 -8.80
C LEU A 71 6.33 7.04 -7.81
N ILE A 72 5.15 7.55 -8.06
CA ILE A 72 4.51 8.55 -7.19
C ILE A 72 3.34 7.88 -6.49
N PHE A 73 3.42 7.76 -5.17
CA PHE A 73 2.42 7.07 -4.37
C PHE A 73 1.41 8.05 -3.77
N GLU A 74 0.14 7.71 -3.87
CA GLU A 74 -0.92 8.45 -3.20
C GLU A 74 -0.68 8.44 -1.69
N ALA A 75 -0.73 9.63 -1.06
CA ALA A 75 -0.55 9.79 0.39
C ALA A 75 0.70 9.05 0.91
N ARG A 76 1.86 9.26 0.30
CA ARG A 76 3.09 8.51 0.58
C ARG A 76 3.43 8.43 2.06
N GLY A 77 3.34 9.55 2.79
CA GLY A 77 3.65 9.56 4.23
C GLY A 77 2.72 8.66 5.04
N ASP A 78 1.41 8.74 4.76
CA ASP A 78 0.42 7.89 5.41
C ASP A 78 0.58 6.43 4.98
N LEU A 79 0.95 6.20 3.71
CA LEU A 79 1.21 4.85 3.22
C LEU A 79 2.38 4.21 3.98
N LEU A 80 3.45 4.94 4.24
CA LEU A 80 4.59 4.42 5.01
C LEU A 80 4.16 4.06 6.43
N TRP A 81 3.30 4.87 7.06
CA TRP A 81 2.68 4.52 8.34
C TRP A 81 1.88 3.22 8.23
N ALA A 82 1.05 3.09 7.19
CA ALA A 82 0.23 1.89 6.97
C ALA A 82 1.09 0.63 6.78
N LEU A 83 2.18 0.73 6.01
CA LEU A 83 3.09 -0.39 5.78
C LEU A 83 3.77 -0.83 7.07
N ASP A 84 4.14 0.10 7.92
CA ASP A 84 4.71 -0.21 9.22
C ASP A 84 3.69 -0.93 10.12
N ARG A 85 2.45 -0.46 10.17
CA ARG A 85 1.37 -1.12 10.91
C ARG A 85 1.03 -2.49 10.33
N TYR A 86 1.03 -2.60 9.01
CA TYR A 86 0.82 -3.88 8.32
C TYR A 86 1.90 -4.90 8.68
N ALA A 87 3.16 -4.49 8.68
CA ALA A 87 4.28 -5.35 9.09
C ALA A 87 4.10 -5.84 10.53
N ALA A 88 3.52 -5.01 11.41
CA ALA A 88 3.24 -5.36 12.81
C ALA A 88 1.97 -6.20 13.00
N GLY A 89 1.20 -6.47 11.95
CA GLY A 89 0.04 -7.36 12.01
C GLY A 89 -1.31 -6.73 11.65
N ALA A 90 -1.37 -5.43 11.34
CA ALA A 90 -2.61 -4.77 10.98
C ALA A 90 -3.10 -5.21 9.59
N ASP A 91 -4.42 -5.15 9.37
CA ASP A 91 -5.00 -5.41 8.06
C ASP A 91 -4.75 -4.23 7.12
N MET A 92 -4.27 -4.50 5.90
CA MET A 92 -3.95 -3.45 4.93
C MET A 92 -5.19 -2.64 4.54
N GLY A 93 -6.31 -3.31 4.31
CA GLY A 93 -7.56 -2.66 3.95
C GLY A 93 -8.03 -1.68 5.02
N ASP A 94 -7.95 -2.07 6.29
CA ASP A 94 -8.32 -1.21 7.41
C ASP A 94 -7.42 0.03 7.47
N MET A 95 -6.11 -0.14 7.28
CA MET A 95 -5.18 0.98 7.29
C MET A 95 -5.45 1.95 6.13
N ILE A 96 -5.75 1.43 4.96
CA ILE A 96 -6.12 2.25 3.78
C ILE A 96 -7.44 2.99 4.03
N HIS A 97 -8.42 2.37 4.67
CA HIS A 97 -9.66 3.06 5.04
C HIS A 97 -9.38 4.28 5.92
N LEU A 98 -8.49 4.14 6.89
CA LEU A 98 -8.11 5.25 7.77
C LEU A 98 -7.44 6.37 6.97
N ILE A 99 -6.53 6.05 6.08
CA ILE A 99 -5.87 7.06 5.23
C ILE A 99 -6.90 7.79 4.38
N SER A 100 -7.81 7.06 3.77
CA SER A 100 -8.83 7.62 2.87
C SER A 100 -9.82 8.54 3.59
N ASN A 101 -9.92 8.44 4.91
CA ASN A 101 -10.79 9.27 5.74
C ASN A 101 -10.03 10.30 6.59
N ARG A 102 -8.77 10.55 6.25
CA ARG A 102 -7.87 11.42 7.02
C ARG A 102 -8.48 12.78 7.41
N ASP A 103 -9.22 13.38 6.49
CA ASP A 103 -9.76 14.72 6.68
C ASP A 103 -11.11 14.75 7.43
N MET A 104 -11.59 13.58 7.88
CA MET A 104 -12.81 13.48 8.66
C MET A 104 -12.52 13.71 10.15
N PRO A 105 -13.51 14.16 10.94
CA PRO A 105 -13.32 14.35 12.39
C PRO A 105 -12.97 13.06 13.13
N ALA A 106 -13.49 11.91 12.67
CA ALA A 106 -13.21 10.61 13.26
C ALA A 106 -13.60 9.50 12.29
N PHE A 107 -13.01 8.34 12.48
CA PHE A 107 -13.39 7.10 11.80
C PHE A 107 -14.21 6.23 12.75
N VAL A 108 -15.43 5.88 12.38
CA VAL A 108 -16.34 5.12 13.21
C VAL A 108 -16.27 3.65 12.85
N THR A 109 -16.13 2.79 13.85
CA THR A 109 -16.01 1.35 13.65
C THR A 109 -16.70 0.56 14.77
N LEU A 110 -17.09 -0.66 14.45
CA LEU A 110 -17.52 -1.66 15.43
C LEU A 110 -16.38 -2.60 15.82
N ASP A 111 -15.26 -2.54 15.12
CA ASP A 111 -14.11 -3.40 15.38
C ASP A 111 -13.32 -2.88 16.58
N ARG A 112 -13.37 -3.64 17.69
CA ARG A 112 -12.69 -3.29 18.94
C ARG A 112 -11.17 -3.37 18.87
N LYS A 113 -10.63 -4.01 17.83
CA LYS A 113 -9.18 -4.18 17.67
C LYS A 113 -8.54 -3.10 16.79
N LEU A 114 -9.35 -2.34 16.05
CA LEU A 114 -8.82 -1.41 15.06
C LEU A 114 -7.92 -0.35 15.69
N SER A 115 -8.33 0.23 16.81
CA SER A 115 -7.57 1.29 17.47
C SER A 115 -6.17 0.83 17.87
N ALA A 116 -6.07 -0.38 18.43
CA ALA A 116 -4.78 -0.96 18.81
C ALA A 116 -3.93 -1.29 17.58
N GLN A 117 -4.54 -1.80 16.52
CA GLN A 117 -3.83 -2.11 15.27
C GLN A 117 -3.30 -0.86 14.58
N ALA A 118 -4.06 0.23 14.60
CA ALA A 118 -3.65 1.50 14.02
C ALA A 118 -2.53 2.18 14.82
N GLY A 119 -2.52 1.98 16.12
CA GLY A 119 -1.51 2.60 17.00
C GLY A 119 -1.76 4.09 17.26
N PRO A 120 -0.81 4.75 17.95
CA PRO A 120 -1.00 6.13 18.39
C PRO A 120 -0.90 7.17 17.26
N ASP A 121 -0.27 6.83 16.14
CA ASP A 121 0.00 7.76 15.04
C ASP A 121 -1.00 7.64 13.88
N THR A 122 -2.21 7.14 14.17
CA THR A 122 -3.28 7.01 13.17
C THR A 122 -3.59 8.36 12.50
N PRO A 123 -3.92 8.37 11.19
CA PRO A 123 -4.21 9.60 10.45
C PRO A 123 -5.35 10.44 11.03
N LEU A 124 -6.31 9.81 11.71
CA LEU A 124 -7.44 10.49 12.34
C LEU A 124 -7.89 9.72 13.59
N PRO A 125 -8.66 10.35 14.49
CA PRO A 125 -9.21 9.66 15.66
C PRO A 125 -10.12 8.50 15.25
N ILE A 126 -10.08 7.42 16.03
CA ILE A 126 -10.94 6.25 15.83
C ILE A 126 -11.97 6.24 16.94
N ARG A 127 -13.25 6.17 16.56
CA ARG A 127 -14.38 6.06 17.47
C ARG A 127 -14.98 4.67 17.37
N THR A 128 -14.77 3.86 18.39
CA THR A 128 -15.32 2.50 18.45
C THR A 128 -16.68 2.52 19.13
N LEU A 129 -17.67 1.98 18.42
CA LEU A 129 -19.02 1.79 18.99
C LEU A 129 -19.06 0.40 19.60
N ALA A 130 -19.27 0.36 20.90
CA ALA A 130 -19.25 -0.92 21.62
C ALA A 130 -20.27 -0.95 22.73
#